data_81f5f02f94bfabbcd844d6dc5f341085
#
_entry.id   81f5f02f94bfabbcd844d6dc5f341085
#
_cell.length_a   1.000
_cell.length_b   1.000
_cell.length_c   1.000
_cell.angle_alpha   90.00
_cell.angle_beta   90.00
_cell.angle_gamma   90.00
#
_symmetry.space_group_name_H-M   'P 1'
#
loop_
_entity.id
_entity.type
_entity.pdbx_description
1 polymer ?
#
loop_
_entity_poly.entity_id
_entity_poly.type
_entity_poly.pdbx_seq_one_letter_code
_entity_poly.pdbx_strand_id
1 'polypeptide(L)'
;MEKFFPILKQCPLFTHIAESDLSAMLHCLQVTVQHYDKGQIVIHEGEKAERFGIVLTGAVQLWRIDYSGNRSIMANVEPAQIFGESFVCAEVESIPIQAVASASCDVMLIDGSRILHACGNGCEFHQQVIFHLLQIIARKNLVFHQKLEITSKRTTREKLLTYLNQQAQRHRCSTFTIPFDR
;
A
#
# COMPACT_ATOMS: atom_id res chain seq x y z
N MET A 1 -16.08 -2.25 14.01
CA MET A 1 -14.71 -1.73 13.88
C MET A 1 -13.71 -2.58 14.68
N GLU A 2 -13.98 -2.89 15.93
CA GLU A 2 -13.09 -3.65 16.83
C GLU A 2 -12.64 -5.02 16.29
N LYS A 3 -13.49 -5.71 15.53
CA LYS A 3 -13.12 -6.99 14.89
C LYS A 3 -11.86 -6.91 13.99
N PHE A 4 -11.49 -5.70 13.56
CA PHE A 4 -10.33 -5.47 12.70
C PHE A 4 -9.08 -4.99 13.46
N PHE A 5 -9.15 -4.77 14.78
CA PHE A 5 -7.99 -4.33 15.56
C PHE A 5 -6.78 -5.26 15.44
N PRO A 6 -6.93 -6.61 15.45
CA PRO A 6 -5.80 -7.51 15.29
C PRO A 6 -5.04 -7.31 13.98
N ILE A 7 -5.74 -7.01 12.87
CA ILE A 7 -5.11 -6.76 11.58
C ILE A 7 -4.52 -5.34 11.51
N LEU A 8 -5.20 -4.35 12.09
CA LEU A 8 -4.71 -2.98 12.13
C LEU A 8 -3.42 -2.84 12.93
N LYS A 9 -3.22 -3.62 13.99
CA LYS A 9 -1.96 -3.69 14.74
C LYS A 9 -0.78 -4.22 13.90
N GLN A 10 -1.05 -5.00 12.86
CA GLN A 10 -0.03 -5.47 11.92
C GLN A 10 0.27 -4.43 10.83
N CYS A 11 -0.61 -3.44 10.65
CA CYS A 11 -0.41 -2.38 9.67
C CYS A 11 0.69 -1.42 10.14
N PRO A 12 1.74 -1.20 9.33
CA PRO A 12 2.83 -0.29 9.69
C PRO A 12 2.39 1.14 10.03
N LEU A 13 1.21 1.56 9.54
CA LEU A 13 0.65 2.88 9.82
C LEU A 13 0.31 3.08 11.31
N PHE A 14 -0.08 2.00 11.99
CA PHE A 14 -0.55 2.01 13.37
C PHE A 14 0.42 1.37 14.37
N THR A 15 1.67 1.19 13.97
CA THR A 15 2.73 0.63 14.82
C THR A 15 2.91 1.47 16.08
N HIS A 16 3.07 0.80 17.23
CA HIS A 16 3.25 1.43 18.56
C HIS A 16 2.08 2.28 19.06
N ILE A 17 0.90 2.18 18.44
CA ILE A 17 -0.32 2.82 18.96
C ILE A 17 -1.05 1.82 19.87
N ALA A 18 -1.35 2.25 21.10
CA ALA A 18 -2.08 1.42 22.03
C ALA A 18 -3.52 1.17 21.53
N GLU A 19 -4.08 0.02 21.88
CA GLU A 19 -5.44 -0.35 21.43
C GLU A 19 -6.52 0.61 21.93
N SER A 20 -6.33 1.13 23.16
CA SER A 20 -7.19 2.18 23.74
C SER A 20 -7.25 3.43 22.86
N ASP A 21 -6.14 3.78 22.22
CA ASP A 21 -6.00 5.02 21.46
C ASP A 21 -6.38 4.83 19.99
N LEU A 22 -6.30 3.57 19.50
CA LEU A 22 -6.63 3.20 18.13
C LEU A 22 -8.07 3.59 17.77
N SER A 23 -9.03 3.34 18.68
CA SER A 23 -10.44 3.69 18.45
C SER A 23 -10.64 5.21 18.29
N ALA A 24 -10.05 6.00 19.18
CA ALA A 24 -10.11 7.46 19.13
C ALA A 24 -9.45 8.01 17.86
N MET A 25 -8.33 7.43 17.48
CA MET A 25 -7.60 7.80 16.26
C MET A 25 -8.39 7.48 14.98
N LEU A 26 -8.96 6.28 14.86
CA LEU A 26 -9.79 5.89 13.73
C LEU A 26 -11.02 6.81 13.58
N HIS A 27 -11.59 7.25 14.71
CA HIS A 27 -12.65 8.24 14.70
C HIS A 27 -12.16 9.61 14.23
N CYS A 28 -10.99 10.07 14.68
CA CYS A 28 -10.38 11.33 14.23
C CYS A 28 -10.08 11.32 12.73
N LEU A 29 -9.59 10.19 12.20
CA LEU A 29 -9.31 10.00 10.78
C LEU A 29 -10.57 9.79 9.92
N GLN A 30 -11.76 9.70 10.55
CA GLN A 30 -13.04 9.46 9.87
C GLN A 30 -12.99 8.28 8.89
N VAL A 31 -12.38 7.18 9.33
CA VAL A 31 -12.23 5.98 8.50
C VAL A 31 -13.59 5.37 8.17
N THR A 32 -13.71 4.83 6.97
CA THR A 32 -14.86 4.04 6.53
C THR A 32 -14.40 2.64 6.14
N VAL A 33 -15.21 1.62 6.48
CA VAL A 33 -14.94 0.24 6.04
C VAL A 33 -15.99 -0.15 5.02
N GLN A 34 -15.55 -0.64 3.87
CA GLN A 34 -16.40 -1.10 2.79
C GLN A 34 -16.04 -2.52 2.39
N HIS A 35 -17.06 -3.30 2.07
CA HIS A 35 -16.91 -4.64 1.53
C HIS A 35 -16.93 -4.60 0.00
N TYR A 36 -16.05 -5.38 -0.62
CA TYR A 36 -15.97 -5.52 -2.07
C TYR A 36 -15.95 -7.00 -2.45
N ASP A 37 -16.80 -7.38 -3.37
CA ASP A 37 -16.75 -8.68 -4.00
C ASP A 37 -15.60 -8.77 -5.00
N LYS A 38 -15.14 -9.99 -5.28
CA LYS A 38 -14.10 -10.22 -6.28
C LYS A 38 -14.47 -9.56 -7.64
N GLY A 39 -13.55 -8.78 -8.16
CA GLY A 39 -13.68 -8.05 -9.42
C GLY A 39 -14.27 -6.65 -9.28
N GLN A 40 -14.78 -6.26 -8.12
CA GLN A 40 -15.23 -4.89 -7.89
C GLN A 40 -14.06 -3.91 -7.79
N ILE A 41 -14.30 -2.70 -8.27
CA ILE A 41 -13.29 -1.63 -8.26
C ILE A 41 -13.37 -0.89 -6.94
N VAL A 42 -12.23 -0.73 -6.28
CA VAL A 42 -12.07 0.00 -5.02
C VAL A 42 -11.66 1.46 -5.28
N ILE A 43 -10.76 1.67 -6.26
CA ILE A 43 -10.34 3.00 -6.73
C ILE A 43 -10.36 2.96 -8.25
N HIS A 44 -11.04 3.92 -8.88
CA HIS A 44 -11.08 4.03 -10.33
C HIS A 44 -9.90 4.82 -10.88
N GLU A 45 -9.40 4.39 -12.04
CA GLU A 45 -8.48 5.20 -12.84
C GLU A 45 -9.18 6.51 -13.25
N GLY A 46 -8.45 7.62 -13.20
CA GLY A 46 -8.96 8.94 -13.55
C GLY A 46 -9.61 9.70 -12.39
N GLU A 47 -9.93 9.06 -11.28
CA GLU A 47 -10.44 9.75 -10.09
C GLU A 47 -9.37 10.62 -9.42
N LYS A 48 -9.83 11.67 -8.73
CA LYS A 48 -8.99 12.46 -7.85
C LYS A 48 -8.54 11.65 -6.63
N ALA A 49 -7.29 11.81 -6.24
CA ALA A 49 -6.70 11.07 -5.12
C ALA A 49 -7.11 11.68 -3.77
N GLU A 50 -8.32 11.39 -3.31
CA GLU A 50 -8.82 11.88 -2.03
C GLU A 50 -8.65 10.88 -0.88
N ARG A 51 -8.69 9.59 -1.18
CA ARG A 51 -8.63 8.53 -0.18
C ARG A 51 -7.61 7.46 -0.56
N PHE A 52 -7.04 6.84 0.45
CA PHE A 52 -6.23 5.64 0.30
C PHE A 52 -6.80 4.48 1.13
N GLY A 53 -6.43 3.27 0.79
CA GLY A 53 -6.99 2.06 1.39
C GLY A 53 -6.01 1.28 2.25
N ILE A 54 -6.55 0.58 3.26
CA ILE A 54 -5.89 -0.52 3.99
C ILE A 54 -6.73 -1.77 3.76
N VAL A 55 -6.11 -2.84 3.28
CA VAL A 55 -6.79 -4.14 3.15
C VAL A 55 -6.92 -4.75 4.55
N LEU A 56 -8.15 -5.06 4.97
CA LEU A 56 -8.44 -5.68 6.26
C LEU A 56 -8.57 -7.20 6.13
N THR A 57 -9.23 -7.66 5.06
CA THR A 57 -9.38 -9.07 4.70
C THR A 57 -9.31 -9.23 3.18
N GLY A 58 -9.05 -10.44 2.70
CA GLY A 58 -8.98 -10.70 1.25
C GLY A 58 -7.75 -10.09 0.58
N ALA A 59 -7.88 -9.60 -0.64
CA ALA A 59 -6.77 -9.01 -1.39
C ALA A 59 -7.23 -8.02 -2.46
N VAL A 60 -6.41 -7.01 -2.73
CA VAL A 60 -6.59 -6.01 -3.78
C VAL A 60 -5.41 -6.05 -4.75
N GLN A 61 -5.66 -5.88 -6.03
CA GLN A 61 -4.64 -5.73 -7.06
C GLN A 61 -4.66 -4.32 -7.63
N LEU A 62 -3.47 -3.76 -7.81
CA LEU A 62 -3.30 -2.50 -8.52
C LEU A 62 -2.99 -2.78 -9.98
N TRP A 63 -3.84 -2.30 -10.89
CA TRP A 63 -3.72 -2.53 -12.32
C TRP A 63 -3.44 -1.22 -13.05
N ARG A 64 -2.67 -1.33 -14.11
CA ARG A 64 -2.55 -0.29 -15.12
C ARG A 64 -3.11 -0.82 -16.44
N ILE A 65 -3.93 -0.01 -17.08
CA ILE A 65 -4.47 -0.31 -18.41
C ILE A 65 -3.70 0.56 -19.41
N ASP A 66 -3.17 -0.05 -20.46
CA ASP A 66 -2.53 0.69 -21.56
C ASP A 66 -3.54 1.16 -22.60
N TYR A 67 -3.07 1.96 -23.56
CA TYR A 67 -3.91 2.47 -24.67
C TYR A 67 -4.55 1.38 -25.53
N SER A 68 -4.00 0.17 -25.52
CA SER A 68 -4.53 -0.99 -26.24
C SER A 68 -5.49 -1.82 -25.41
N GLY A 69 -5.77 -1.43 -24.16
CA GLY A 69 -6.63 -2.13 -23.22
C GLY A 69 -5.94 -3.31 -22.52
N ASN A 70 -4.62 -3.50 -22.68
CA ASN A 70 -3.90 -4.54 -21.96
C ASN A 70 -3.75 -4.17 -20.48
N ARG A 71 -3.97 -5.15 -19.61
CA ARG A 71 -3.88 -4.99 -18.16
C ARG A 71 -2.53 -5.48 -17.66
N SER A 72 -1.86 -4.64 -16.88
CA SER A 72 -0.61 -4.99 -16.19
C SER A 72 -0.81 -4.90 -14.69
N ILE A 73 -0.52 -5.97 -13.96
CA ILE A 73 -0.55 -5.98 -12.50
C ILE A 73 0.70 -5.27 -11.99
N MET A 74 0.51 -4.16 -11.30
CA MET A 74 1.58 -3.36 -10.71
C MET A 74 1.96 -3.87 -9.32
N ALA A 75 0.97 -4.27 -8.52
CA ALA A 75 1.15 -4.80 -7.18
C ALA A 75 -0.05 -5.64 -6.73
N ASN A 76 0.23 -6.62 -5.86
CA ASN A 76 -0.77 -7.27 -5.02
C ASN A 76 -0.69 -6.63 -3.64
N VAL A 77 -1.84 -6.34 -3.04
CA VAL A 77 -2.00 -5.74 -1.72
C VAL A 77 -2.72 -6.73 -0.84
N GLU A 78 -2.05 -7.17 0.20
CA GLU A 78 -2.51 -8.17 1.16
C GLU A 78 -3.04 -7.51 2.44
N PRO A 79 -3.65 -8.26 3.37
CA PRO A 79 -4.11 -7.72 4.64
C PRO A 79 -3.00 -6.98 5.40
N ALA A 80 -3.38 -5.93 6.12
CA ALA A 80 -2.52 -4.96 6.80
C ALA A 80 -1.64 -4.08 5.89
N GLN A 81 -1.72 -4.22 4.56
CA GLN A 81 -1.00 -3.35 3.64
C GLN A 81 -1.84 -2.16 3.19
N ILE A 82 -1.18 -1.04 2.91
CA ILE A 82 -1.81 0.19 2.42
C ILE A 82 -1.56 0.35 0.91
N PHE A 83 -2.50 1.01 0.24
CA PHE A 83 -2.41 1.33 -1.19
C PHE A 83 -3.08 2.68 -1.50
N GLY A 84 -2.61 3.36 -2.55
CA GLY A 84 -3.13 4.66 -2.97
C GLY A 84 -2.56 5.84 -2.21
N GLU A 85 -1.85 5.63 -1.11
CA GLU A 85 -1.31 6.67 -0.23
C GLU A 85 -0.35 7.63 -0.97
N SER A 86 0.44 7.12 -1.90
CA SER A 86 1.40 7.96 -2.64
C SER A 86 0.70 8.97 -3.55
N PHE A 87 -0.45 8.59 -4.12
CA PHE A 87 -1.25 9.50 -4.95
C PHE A 87 -1.94 10.57 -4.11
N VAL A 88 -2.44 10.18 -2.94
CA VAL A 88 -3.07 11.10 -1.98
C VAL A 88 -2.05 12.09 -1.45
N CYS A 89 -0.87 11.63 -1.00
CA CYS A 89 0.19 12.51 -0.50
C CYS A 89 0.77 13.43 -1.57
N ALA A 90 0.68 13.06 -2.85
CA ALA A 90 1.10 13.87 -3.98
C ALA A 90 -0.05 14.74 -4.55
N GLU A 91 -1.23 14.69 -3.94
CA GLU A 91 -2.43 15.43 -4.37
C GLU A 91 -2.74 15.28 -5.86
N VAL A 92 -2.64 14.02 -6.36
CA VAL A 92 -2.81 13.72 -7.78
C VAL A 92 -4.26 13.93 -8.20
N GLU A 93 -4.48 14.77 -9.20
CA GLU A 93 -5.82 15.09 -9.71
C GLU A 93 -6.45 13.94 -10.53
N SER A 94 -5.64 13.03 -11.06
CA SER A 94 -6.10 11.89 -11.85
C SER A 94 -5.23 10.67 -11.57
N ILE A 95 -5.77 9.68 -10.84
CA ILE A 95 -5.05 8.45 -10.48
C ILE A 95 -4.79 7.62 -11.74
N PRO A 96 -3.52 7.26 -12.04
CA PRO A 96 -3.16 6.59 -13.30
C PRO A 96 -3.28 5.06 -13.23
N ILE A 97 -3.94 4.52 -12.22
CA ILE A 97 -4.11 3.08 -11.97
C ILE A 97 -5.51 2.78 -11.47
N GLN A 98 -5.90 1.52 -11.53
CA GLN A 98 -7.13 1.01 -10.96
C GLN A 98 -6.81 0.06 -9.81
N ALA A 99 -7.52 0.15 -8.69
CA ALA A 99 -7.46 -0.82 -7.60
C ALA A 99 -8.70 -1.73 -7.67
N VAL A 100 -8.48 -3.04 -7.75
CA VAL A 100 -9.55 -4.03 -7.95
C VAL A 100 -9.45 -5.13 -6.90
N ALA A 101 -10.57 -5.52 -6.32
CA ALA A 101 -10.66 -6.65 -5.41
C ALA A 101 -10.32 -7.95 -6.17
N SER A 102 -9.19 -8.57 -5.86
CA SER A 102 -8.78 -9.85 -6.47
C SER A 102 -9.44 -11.07 -5.79
N ALA A 103 -9.89 -10.87 -4.56
CA ALA A 103 -10.73 -11.77 -3.78
C ALA A 103 -11.78 -10.91 -3.05
N SER A 104 -12.85 -11.53 -2.52
CA SER A 104 -13.79 -10.84 -1.62
C SER A 104 -12.99 -10.24 -0.46
N CYS A 105 -13.13 -8.94 -0.21
CA CYS A 105 -12.29 -8.20 0.73
C CYS A 105 -13.04 -7.09 1.47
N ASP A 106 -12.61 -6.83 2.69
CA ASP A 106 -12.97 -5.63 3.43
C ASP A 106 -11.80 -4.63 3.34
N VAL A 107 -12.09 -3.41 2.96
CA VAL A 107 -11.11 -2.33 2.83
C VAL A 107 -11.50 -1.18 3.74
N MET A 108 -10.54 -0.72 4.54
CA MET A 108 -10.65 0.54 5.27
C MET A 108 -10.16 1.67 4.38
N LEU A 109 -11.00 2.67 4.16
CA LEU A 109 -10.67 3.88 3.40
C LEU A 109 -10.44 5.04 4.38
N ILE A 110 -9.36 5.78 4.15
CA ILE A 110 -8.93 6.91 4.97
C ILE A 110 -8.87 8.15 4.06
N ASP A 111 -9.49 9.22 4.50
CA ASP A 111 -9.42 10.52 3.83
C ASP A 111 -8.02 11.14 4.03
N GLY A 112 -7.35 11.44 2.91
CA GLY A 112 -6.00 12.00 2.92
C GLY A 112 -5.92 13.37 3.59
N SER A 113 -6.94 14.20 3.43
CA SER A 113 -6.99 15.52 4.06
C SER A 113 -6.92 15.44 5.57
N ARG A 114 -7.45 14.37 6.16
CA ARG A 114 -7.43 14.13 7.61
C ARG A 114 -6.06 13.75 8.15
N ILE A 115 -5.21 13.19 7.31
CA ILE A 115 -3.82 12.87 7.71
C ILE A 115 -2.89 14.04 7.41
N LEU A 116 -3.00 14.63 6.22
CA LEU A 116 -2.08 15.68 5.75
C LEU A 116 -2.27 17.00 6.49
N HIS A 117 -3.50 17.32 6.92
CA HIS A 117 -3.79 18.54 7.66
C HIS A 117 -3.96 18.19 9.14
N ALA A 118 -3.02 18.65 9.96
CA ALA A 118 -3.05 18.44 11.39
C ALA A 118 -4.41 18.84 11.99
N CYS A 119 -4.99 17.99 12.82
CA CYS A 119 -6.16 18.38 13.59
C CYS A 119 -5.78 19.56 14.49
N GLY A 120 -6.64 20.59 14.60
CA GLY A 120 -6.37 21.79 15.40
C GLY A 120 -6.08 21.53 16.89
N ASN A 121 -6.29 20.30 17.33
CA ASN A 121 -6.07 19.87 18.71
C ASN A 121 -4.66 19.27 18.97
N GLY A 122 -3.76 19.24 17.97
CA GLY A 122 -2.37 18.81 18.14
C GLY A 122 -2.20 17.42 18.74
N CYS A 123 -3.07 16.46 18.39
CA CYS A 123 -3.03 15.15 19.01
C CYS A 123 -1.71 14.44 18.67
N GLU A 124 -1.07 13.89 19.70
CA GLU A 124 0.23 13.20 19.61
C GLU A 124 0.21 12.04 18.60
N PHE A 125 -0.91 11.34 18.50
CA PHE A 125 -1.11 10.24 17.56
C PHE A 125 -1.08 10.67 16.09
N HIS A 126 -1.50 11.90 15.79
CA HIS A 126 -1.52 12.40 14.43
C HIS A 126 -0.10 12.52 13.85
N GLN A 127 0.81 13.06 14.64
CA GLN A 127 2.23 13.16 14.26
C GLN A 127 2.85 11.78 14.04
N GLN A 128 2.50 10.81 14.89
CA GLN A 128 2.96 9.43 14.75
C GLN A 128 2.47 8.79 13.44
N VAL A 129 1.19 8.96 13.11
CA VAL A 129 0.61 8.43 11.86
C VAL A 129 1.28 9.07 10.63
N ILE A 130 1.50 10.39 10.63
CA ILE A 130 2.21 11.07 9.54
C ILE A 130 3.64 10.52 9.40
N PHE A 131 4.35 10.36 10.51
CA PHE A 131 5.71 9.81 10.49
C PHE A 131 5.75 8.39 9.94
N HIS A 132 4.81 7.52 10.36
CA HIS A 132 4.70 6.16 9.83
C HIS A 132 4.34 6.14 8.35
N LEU A 133 3.44 7.03 7.92
CA LEU A 133 3.09 7.17 6.49
C LEU A 133 4.31 7.55 5.66
N LEU A 134 5.11 8.52 6.12
CA LEU A 134 6.37 8.90 5.48
C LEU A 134 7.34 7.72 5.39
N GLN A 135 7.49 6.94 6.48
CA GLN A 135 8.33 5.74 6.47
C GLN A 135 7.85 4.69 5.47
N ILE A 136 6.52 4.48 5.36
CA ILE A 136 5.93 3.53 4.42
C ILE A 136 6.23 3.96 2.98
N ILE A 137 6.02 5.24 2.65
CA ILE A 137 6.30 5.79 1.32
C ILE A 137 7.80 5.66 1.00
N ALA A 138 8.67 6.02 1.94
CA ALA A 138 10.12 5.89 1.77
C ALA A 138 10.54 4.43 1.52
N ARG A 139 10.00 3.47 2.27
CA ARG A 139 10.25 2.03 2.07
C ARG A 139 9.77 1.54 0.71
N LYS A 140 8.57 1.95 0.28
CA LYS A 140 8.06 1.63 -1.06
C LYS A 140 8.95 2.20 -2.15
N ASN A 141 9.44 3.43 -1.98
CA ASN A 141 10.37 4.05 -2.92
C ASN A 141 11.68 3.24 -3.05
N LEU A 142 12.27 2.78 -1.93
CA LEU A 142 13.44 1.90 -1.97
C LEU A 142 13.18 0.60 -2.74
N VAL A 143 12.01 -0.01 -2.58
CA VAL A 143 11.61 -1.20 -3.36
C VAL A 143 11.49 -0.87 -4.85
N PHE A 144 10.96 0.30 -5.21
CA PHE A 144 10.92 0.75 -6.61
C PHE A 144 12.31 0.96 -7.19
N HIS A 145 13.24 1.55 -6.45
CA HIS A 145 14.64 1.71 -6.89
C HIS A 145 15.29 0.35 -7.15
N GLN A 146 15.08 -0.65 -6.29
CA GLN A 146 15.59 -2.01 -6.50
C GLN A 146 15.00 -2.66 -7.77
N LYS A 147 13.68 -2.53 -7.98
CA LYS A 147 13.02 -3.01 -9.20
C LYS A 147 13.55 -2.31 -10.44
N LEU A 148 13.73 -0.99 -10.38
CA LEU A 148 14.27 -0.21 -11.49
C LEU A 148 15.70 -0.63 -11.83
N GLU A 149 16.54 -0.86 -10.83
CA GLU A 149 17.91 -1.36 -11.02
C GLU A 149 17.93 -2.68 -11.81
N ILE A 150 17.03 -3.61 -11.48
CA ILE A 150 16.91 -4.89 -12.19
C ILE A 150 16.41 -4.66 -13.63
N THR A 151 15.31 -3.91 -13.77
CA THR A 151 14.63 -3.78 -15.06
C THR A 151 15.40 -2.93 -16.07
N SER A 152 16.25 -2.01 -15.60
CA SER A 152 17.10 -1.17 -16.43
C SER A 152 18.29 -1.91 -17.07
N LYS A 153 18.61 -3.12 -16.59
CA LYS A 153 19.67 -3.93 -17.20
C LYS A 153 19.26 -4.32 -18.63
N ARG A 154 20.25 -4.36 -19.54
CA ARG A 154 19.99 -4.57 -20.96
C ARG A 154 19.58 -6.00 -21.29
N THR A 155 20.23 -6.99 -20.71
CA THR A 155 20.00 -8.41 -21.02
C THR A 155 19.25 -9.13 -19.90
N THR A 156 18.50 -10.19 -20.25
CA THR A 156 17.82 -11.05 -19.27
C THR A 156 18.81 -11.67 -18.28
N ARG A 157 20.01 -12.03 -18.74
CA ARG A 157 21.07 -12.56 -17.89
C ARG A 157 21.50 -11.55 -16.82
N GLU A 158 21.72 -10.29 -17.21
CA GLU A 158 22.08 -9.23 -16.26
C GLU A 158 20.93 -8.93 -15.28
N LYS A 159 19.68 -8.91 -15.74
CA LYS A 159 18.50 -8.77 -14.87
C LYS A 159 18.46 -9.86 -13.82
N LEU A 160 18.62 -11.12 -14.25
CA LEU A 160 18.62 -12.27 -13.35
C LEU A 160 19.79 -12.21 -12.33
N LEU A 161 21.00 -11.93 -12.79
CA LEU A 161 22.17 -11.81 -11.91
C LEU A 161 22.00 -10.68 -10.89
N THR A 162 21.48 -9.52 -11.33
CA THR A 162 21.20 -8.39 -10.42
C THR A 162 20.18 -8.79 -9.36
N TYR A 163 19.08 -9.44 -9.77
CA TYR A 163 18.07 -9.94 -8.84
C TYR A 163 18.65 -10.94 -7.83
N LEU A 164 19.41 -11.95 -8.30
CA LEU A 164 20.03 -12.94 -7.42
C LEU A 164 21.03 -12.33 -6.44
N ASN A 165 21.83 -11.36 -6.89
CA ASN A 165 22.75 -10.62 -6.00
C ASN A 165 21.99 -9.84 -4.92
N GLN A 166 20.90 -9.15 -5.28
CA GLN A 166 20.06 -8.46 -4.30
C GLN A 166 19.45 -9.43 -3.28
N GLN A 167 18.98 -10.62 -3.73
CA GLN A 167 18.47 -11.65 -2.81
C GLN A 167 19.57 -12.19 -1.88
N ALA A 168 20.75 -12.48 -2.40
CA ALA A 168 21.89 -12.93 -1.60
C ALA A 168 22.29 -11.90 -0.51
N GLN A 169 22.33 -10.62 -0.87
CA GLN A 169 22.57 -9.54 0.08
C GLN A 169 21.45 -9.44 1.14
N ARG A 170 20.19 -9.54 0.73
CA ARG A 170 19.03 -9.48 1.62
C ARG A 170 19.02 -10.64 2.64
N HIS A 171 19.33 -11.84 2.18
CA HIS A 171 19.40 -13.04 3.02
C HIS A 171 20.75 -13.19 3.74
N ARG A 172 21.75 -12.37 3.41
CA ARG A 172 23.12 -12.46 3.92
C ARG A 172 23.73 -13.84 3.75
N CYS A 173 23.36 -14.55 2.71
CA CYS A 173 23.86 -15.90 2.38
C CYS A 173 23.83 -16.11 0.86
N SER A 174 24.66 -17.06 0.40
CA SER A 174 24.73 -17.45 -1.02
C SER A 174 23.69 -18.51 -1.43
N THR A 175 23.02 -19.11 -0.45
CA THR A 175 21.97 -20.14 -0.70
C THR A 175 20.65 -19.65 -0.13
N PHE A 176 19.65 -19.49 -0.99
CA PHE A 176 18.31 -19.02 -0.61
C PHE A 176 17.26 -19.59 -1.57
N THR A 177 16.01 -19.64 -1.11
CA THR A 177 14.87 -20.04 -1.93
C THR A 177 14.19 -18.82 -2.51
N ILE A 178 13.89 -18.84 -3.81
CA ILE A 178 13.10 -17.80 -4.48
C ILE A 178 11.63 -18.26 -4.50
N PRO A 179 10.68 -17.38 -4.14
CA PRO A 179 9.25 -17.74 -4.05
C PRO A 179 8.55 -17.73 -5.42
N PHE A 180 9.25 -18.12 -6.49
CA PHE A 180 8.68 -18.18 -7.82
C PHE A 180 8.73 -19.62 -8.33
N ASP A 181 7.54 -20.19 -8.53
CA ASP A 181 7.33 -21.28 -9.44
C ASP A 181 7.19 -20.75 -10.88
N ARG A 182 7.31 -21.64 -11.86
CA ARG A 182 7.20 -21.32 -13.28
C ARG A 182 5.88 -20.65 -13.62
#